data_c78f4bf34b8c8e2bff0161517b875f05
#
_entry.id   c78f4bf34b8c8e2bff0161517b875f05
#
_cell.length_a   1.000
_cell.length_b   1.000
_cell.length_c   1.000
_cell.angle_alpha   90.00
_cell.angle_beta   90.00
_cell.angle_gamma   90.00
#
_symmetry.space_group_name_H-M   'P 1'
#
loop_
_entity.id
_entity.type
_entity.pdbx_description
1 polymer ?
#
loop_
_entity_poly.entity_id
_entity_poly.type
_entity_poly.pdbx_seq_one_letter_code
_entity_poly.pdbx_strand_id
1 'polypeptide(L)'
;MKLLSQFSISLQRRFGRQRLRKTLLGSIPFLVLISIWHANTIFGWLPPVFVPTIGEVWDAIFFLQEDCPGFMPLIKLDNDCMMTTHVLSSLGRVILAAVVGLPAGIALGILAGMNRPISKFLEPVGVFANSISGIAWIPLAIVWFGVGWVTTLFIMLNTIFWLMFFNSMLGVRSIAKVYEDSILTMGGSRWDVIRQVYLPGAMPSIITGMRMSMGFGWRALIAAEMIGGDSGLGFMIFTSAAEFKIEEVFLGVIIMALIFMATDRYLLVPLEKWTVERWGLVWKPA
;
A
#
# COMPACT_ATOMS: atom_id res chain seq x y z
N MET A 1 23.77 43.66 6.68
CA MET A 1 22.90 43.03 5.68
C MET A 1 23.58 41.99 4.79
N LYS A 2 24.83 42.20 4.30
CA LYS A 2 25.56 41.22 3.44
C LYS A 2 25.92 39.87 4.10
N LEU A 3 26.19 39.83 5.41
CA LEU A 3 26.54 38.60 6.14
C LEU A 3 25.34 37.63 6.32
N LEU A 4 24.13 38.14 6.51
CA LEU A 4 22.91 37.33 6.64
C LEU A 4 22.52 36.69 5.30
N SER A 5 22.75 37.38 4.18
CA SER A 5 22.46 36.80 2.85
C SER A 5 23.45 35.69 2.47
N GLN A 6 24.73 35.83 2.82
CA GLN A 6 25.72 34.75 2.58
C GLN A 6 25.47 33.52 3.47
N PHE A 7 25.00 33.69 4.70
CA PHE A 7 24.67 32.60 5.60
C PHE A 7 23.41 31.82 5.11
N SER A 8 22.39 32.54 4.60
CA SER A 8 21.20 31.94 3.98
C SER A 8 21.56 31.10 2.74
N ILE A 9 22.41 31.60 1.86
CA ILE A 9 22.83 30.90 0.64
C ILE A 9 23.68 29.65 0.96
N SER A 10 24.52 29.71 1.98
CA SER A 10 25.34 28.56 2.41
C SER A 10 24.50 27.46 3.04
N LEU A 11 23.48 27.79 3.82
CA LEU A 11 22.49 26.86 4.37
C LEU A 11 21.66 26.21 3.27
N GLN A 12 21.12 26.96 2.32
CA GLN A 12 20.37 26.40 1.19
C GLN A 12 21.21 25.44 0.34
N ARG A 13 22.49 25.75 0.09
CA ARG A 13 23.42 24.85 -0.62
C ARG A 13 23.74 23.58 0.16
N ARG A 14 23.87 23.65 1.50
CA ARG A 14 24.08 22.47 2.35
C ARG A 14 22.83 21.57 2.38
N PHE A 15 21.63 22.14 2.53
CA PHE A 15 20.36 21.38 2.48
C PHE A 15 20.12 20.77 1.10
N GLY A 16 20.41 21.49 0.02
CA GLY A 16 20.31 20.95 -1.35
C GLY A 16 21.27 19.78 -1.58
N ARG A 17 22.54 19.89 -1.17
CA ARG A 17 23.52 18.81 -1.27
C ARG A 17 23.14 17.58 -0.43
N GLN A 18 22.61 17.76 0.77
CA GLN A 18 22.17 16.63 1.60
C GLN A 18 20.96 15.91 1.01
N ARG A 19 19.99 16.64 0.46
CA ARG A 19 18.86 16.04 -0.26
C ARG A 19 19.32 15.28 -1.50
N LEU A 20 20.18 15.90 -2.31
CA LEU A 20 20.74 15.27 -3.51
C LEU A 20 21.55 14.00 -3.17
N ARG A 21 22.37 14.03 -2.13
CA ARG A 21 23.12 12.87 -1.66
C ARG A 21 22.22 11.74 -1.14
N LYS A 22 21.14 12.07 -0.43
CA LYS A 22 20.15 11.06 0.03
C LYS A 22 19.40 10.43 -1.15
N THR A 23 19.03 11.22 -2.16
CA THR A 23 18.37 10.72 -3.36
C THR A 23 19.32 9.85 -4.20
N LEU A 24 20.57 10.30 -4.40
CA LEU A 24 21.59 9.53 -5.10
C LEU A 24 21.91 8.21 -4.39
N LEU A 25 22.11 8.24 -3.07
CA LEU A 25 22.35 7.01 -2.29
C LEU A 25 21.13 6.05 -2.34
N GLY A 26 19.92 6.59 -2.37
CA GLY A 26 18.70 5.79 -2.50
C GLY A 26 18.52 5.19 -3.90
N SER A 27 19.10 5.79 -4.94
CA SER A 27 19.03 5.27 -6.32
C SER A 27 20.05 4.17 -6.60
N ILE A 28 21.15 4.10 -5.83
CA ILE A 28 22.25 3.15 -6.08
C ILE A 28 21.77 1.69 -6.16
N PRO A 29 20.93 1.17 -5.23
CA PRO A 29 20.46 -0.21 -5.33
C PRO A 29 19.70 -0.51 -6.61
N PHE A 30 18.87 0.44 -7.07
CA PHE A 30 18.12 0.28 -8.32
C PHE A 30 19.04 0.31 -9.54
N LEU A 31 20.02 1.21 -9.55
CA LEU A 31 21.03 1.27 -10.62
C LEU A 31 21.85 -0.02 -10.68
N VAL A 32 22.24 -0.58 -9.53
CA VAL A 32 22.95 -1.86 -9.46
C VAL A 32 22.11 -2.99 -10.03
N LEU A 33 20.82 -3.08 -9.65
CA LEU A 33 19.91 -4.11 -10.18
C LEU A 33 19.74 -3.98 -11.70
N ILE A 34 19.51 -2.78 -12.20
CA ILE A 34 19.39 -2.52 -13.65
C ILE A 34 20.71 -2.84 -14.38
N SER A 35 21.86 -2.51 -13.77
CA SER A 35 23.17 -2.83 -14.34
C SER A 35 23.44 -4.33 -14.41
N ILE A 36 23.05 -5.09 -13.39
CA ILE A 36 23.13 -6.56 -13.37
C ILE A 36 22.22 -7.14 -14.44
N TRP A 37 20.99 -6.65 -14.56
CA TRP A 37 20.06 -7.07 -15.61
C TRP A 37 20.61 -6.79 -17.02
N HIS A 38 21.13 -5.59 -17.25
CA HIS A 38 21.74 -5.23 -18.53
C HIS A 38 23.02 -6.05 -18.82
N ALA A 39 23.84 -6.31 -17.80
CA ALA A 39 25.02 -7.18 -17.94
C ALA A 39 24.60 -8.61 -18.34
N ASN A 40 23.51 -9.17 -17.76
CA ASN A 40 22.99 -10.47 -18.19
C ASN A 40 22.60 -10.48 -19.66
N THR A 41 22.02 -9.39 -20.16
CA THR A 41 21.67 -9.24 -21.60
C THR A 41 22.92 -9.27 -22.50
N ILE A 42 24.04 -8.67 -22.05
CA ILE A 42 25.29 -8.63 -22.85
C ILE A 42 26.08 -9.94 -22.76
N PHE A 43 26.21 -10.48 -21.55
CA PHE A 43 27.06 -11.66 -21.30
C PHE A 43 26.32 -13.00 -21.48
N GLY A 44 24.99 -12.98 -21.56
CA GLY A 44 24.19 -14.20 -21.78
C GLY A 44 24.31 -15.23 -20.65
N TRP A 45 24.49 -14.80 -19.39
CA TRP A 45 24.62 -15.72 -18.24
C TRP A 45 23.37 -16.56 -18.04
N LEU A 46 22.20 -15.99 -18.28
CA LEU A 46 20.92 -16.68 -18.23
C LEU A 46 20.23 -16.62 -19.59
N PRO A 47 19.61 -17.72 -20.06
CA PRO A 47 18.86 -17.71 -21.29
C PRO A 47 17.72 -16.67 -21.28
N PRO A 48 17.33 -16.08 -22.44
CA PRO A 48 16.24 -15.11 -22.53
C PRO A 48 14.90 -15.61 -21.99
N VAL A 49 14.68 -16.93 -22.01
CA VAL A 49 13.50 -17.59 -21.43
C VAL A 49 13.36 -17.36 -19.92
N PHE A 50 14.44 -17.05 -19.19
CA PHE A 50 14.40 -16.78 -17.76
C PHE A 50 14.47 -15.27 -17.46
N VAL A 51 15.24 -14.53 -18.23
CA VAL A 51 15.45 -13.09 -18.03
C VAL A 51 15.42 -12.38 -19.37
N PRO A 52 14.31 -11.72 -19.72
CA PRO A 52 14.16 -11.02 -20.99
C PRO A 52 15.11 -9.82 -21.05
N THR A 53 15.41 -9.40 -22.26
CA THR A 53 16.18 -8.17 -22.48
C THR A 53 15.34 -6.93 -22.11
N ILE A 54 16.01 -5.83 -21.78
CA ILE A 54 15.32 -4.56 -21.50
C ILE A 54 14.52 -4.10 -22.73
N GLY A 55 15.01 -4.40 -23.94
CA GLY A 55 14.32 -4.11 -25.20
C GLY A 55 13.00 -4.87 -25.34
N GLU A 56 13.00 -6.19 -25.10
CA GLU A 56 11.79 -7.01 -25.14
C GLU A 56 10.73 -6.55 -24.15
N VAL A 57 11.12 -6.19 -22.92
CA VAL A 57 10.18 -5.63 -21.93
C VAL A 57 9.66 -4.26 -22.36
N TRP A 58 10.50 -3.46 -23.03
CA TRP A 58 10.06 -2.17 -23.58
C TRP A 58 9.08 -2.35 -24.73
N ASP A 59 9.37 -3.29 -25.63
CA ASP A 59 8.50 -3.61 -26.76
C ASP A 59 7.16 -4.20 -26.29
N ALA A 60 7.15 -4.98 -25.20
CA ALA A 60 5.93 -5.50 -24.58
C ALA A 60 4.97 -4.38 -24.14
N ILE A 61 5.47 -3.19 -23.75
CA ILE A 61 4.62 -2.05 -23.44
C ILE A 61 3.80 -1.62 -24.68
N PHE A 62 4.44 -1.59 -25.83
CA PHE A 62 3.79 -1.20 -27.08
C PHE A 62 2.88 -2.31 -27.62
N PHE A 63 3.29 -3.57 -27.49
CA PHE A 63 2.52 -4.72 -27.97
C PHE A 63 1.19 -4.86 -27.24
N LEU A 64 1.20 -4.70 -25.91
CA LEU A 64 -0.03 -4.71 -25.09
C LEU A 64 -0.89 -3.45 -25.28
N GLN A 65 -0.39 -2.46 -26.01
CA GLN A 65 -1.06 -1.20 -26.29
C GLN A 65 -1.45 -1.04 -27.78
N GLU A 66 -1.04 -1.96 -28.65
CA GLU A 66 -1.23 -1.86 -30.11
C GLU A 66 -2.71 -1.90 -30.50
N ASP A 67 -3.56 -2.51 -29.68
CA ASP A 67 -5.02 -2.56 -29.87
C ASP A 67 -5.76 -1.34 -29.29
N CYS A 68 -5.02 -0.33 -28.77
CA CYS A 68 -5.60 0.89 -28.18
C CYS A 68 -5.49 2.09 -29.12
N PRO A 69 -6.54 2.57 -29.74
CA PRO A 69 -6.51 3.83 -30.49
C PRO A 69 -6.46 5.04 -29.54
N GLY A 70 -5.25 5.58 -29.31
CA GLY A 70 -5.05 6.89 -28.69
C GLY A 70 -4.38 6.91 -27.33
N PHE A 71 -3.54 7.93 -27.14
CA PHE A 71 -2.67 8.16 -25.96
C PHE A 71 -3.42 8.41 -24.63
N MET A 72 -4.75 8.41 -24.61
CA MET A 72 -5.56 8.63 -23.42
C MET A 72 -6.97 8.06 -23.54
N PRO A 73 -7.22 6.81 -23.17
CA PRO A 73 -8.56 6.39 -22.82
C PRO A 73 -8.67 6.13 -21.31
N LEU A 74 -8.67 7.19 -20.50
CA LEU A 74 -9.01 7.08 -19.07
C LEU A 74 -10.52 6.75 -18.86
N ILE A 75 -11.32 6.61 -19.92
CA ILE A 75 -12.79 6.53 -19.83
C ILE A 75 -13.44 5.51 -20.79
N LYS A 76 -12.70 4.81 -21.65
CA LYS A 76 -13.31 3.73 -22.44
C LYS A 76 -12.95 2.36 -21.87
N LEU A 77 -13.91 1.76 -21.19
CA LEU A 77 -13.97 0.37 -20.73
C LEU A 77 -14.26 -0.61 -21.91
N ASP A 78 -13.71 -0.37 -23.07
CA ASP A 78 -13.75 -1.35 -24.14
C ASP A 78 -12.60 -2.34 -23.97
N ASN A 79 -12.92 -3.62 -24.14
CA ASN A 79 -12.06 -4.79 -23.88
C ASN A 79 -10.74 -4.86 -24.68
N ASP A 80 -10.42 -3.84 -25.46
CA ASP A 80 -9.32 -3.88 -26.43
C ASP A 80 -7.97 -3.41 -25.84
N CYS A 81 -7.97 -2.78 -24.66
CA CYS A 81 -6.75 -2.31 -23.99
C CYS A 81 -6.36 -3.21 -22.81
N MET A 82 -5.75 -4.34 -23.08
CA MET A 82 -5.47 -5.39 -22.10
C MET A 82 -4.73 -4.88 -20.86
N MET A 83 -3.63 -4.16 -21.02
CA MET A 83 -2.83 -3.64 -19.90
C MET A 83 -3.57 -2.59 -19.06
N THR A 84 -4.25 -1.64 -19.71
CA THR A 84 -4.98 -0.56 -19.01
C THR A 84 -6.14 -1.12 -18.20
N THR A 85 -6.85 -2.10 -18.73
CA THR A 85 -7.97 -2.77 -18.07
C THR A 85 -7.49 -3.51 -16.82
N HIS A 86 -6.38 -4.22 -16.88
CA HIS A 86 -5.79 -4.91 -15.73
C HIS A 86 -5.31 -3.94 -14.65
N VAL A 87 -4.64 -2.85 -15.03
CA VAL A 87 -4.20 -1.80 -14.10
C VAL A 87 -5.40 -1.15 -13.39
N LEU A 88 -6.43 -0.77 -14.14
CA LEU A 88 -7.63 -0.14 -13.57
C LEU A 88 -8.42 -1.09 -12.66
N SER A 89 -8.50 -2.38 -13.02
CA SER A 89 -9.14 -3.40 -12.19
C SER A 89 -8.43 -3.55 -10.84
N SER A 90 -7.10 -3.70 -10.83
CA SER A 90 -6.33 -3.78 -9.58
C SER A 90 -6.45 -2.50 -8.76
N LEU A 91 -6.32 -1.30 -9.38
CA LEU A 91 -6.48 -0.03 -8.70
C LEU A 91 -7.89 0.16 -8.11
N GLY A 92 -8.92 -0.22 -8.85
CA GLY A 92 -10.31 -0.15 -8.37
C GLY A 92 -10.52 -0.99 -7.10
N ARG A 93 -9.99 -2.21 -7.08
CA ARG A 93 -10.01 -3.07 -5.88
C ARG A 93 -9.24 -2.47 -4.71
N VAL A 94 -8.05 -1.92 -4.97
CA VAL A 94 -7.23 -1.24 -3.93
C VAL A 94 -7.96 -0.06 -3.33
N ILE A 95 -8.52 0.80 -4.17
CA ILE A 95 -9.24 2.00 -3.71
C ILE A 95 -10.48 1.58 -2.89
N LEU A 96 -11.27 0.64 -3.38
CA LEU A 96 -12.48 0.22 -2.68
C LEU A 96 -12.14 -0.48 -1.35
N ALA A 97 -11.14 -1.36 -1.34
CA ALA A 97 -10.69 -2.02 -0.12
C ALA A 97 -10.12 -1.02 0.90
N ALA A 98 -9.41 0.01 0.45
CA ALA A 98 -8.89 1.07 1.30
C ALA A 98 -10.03 1.95 1.87
N VAL A 99 -10.96 2.39 1.01
CA VAL A 99 -12.09 3.27 1.41
C VAL A 99 -13.04 2.57 2.38
N VAL A 100 -13.23 1.26 2.26
CA VAL A 100 -14.11 0.50 3.16
C VAL A 100 -13.34 -0.09 4.34
N GLY A 101 -12.22 -0.76 4.08
CA GLY A 101 -11.48 -1.54 5.08
C GLY A 101 -10.78 -0.67 6.12
N LEU A 102 -10.13 0.43 5.70
CA LEU A 102 -9.42 1.30 6.63
C LEU A 102 -10.37 2.00 7.61
N PRO A 103 -11.43 2.72 7.19
CA PRO A 103 -12.34 3.36 8.14
C PRO A 103 -13.06 2.38 9.04
N ALA A 104 -13.49 1.23 8.51
CA ALA A 104 -14.15 0.18 9.30
C ALA A 104 -13.20 -0.39 10.36
N GLY A 105 -11.95 -0.70 9.99
CA GLY A 105 -10.92 -1.17 10.91
C GLY A 105 -10.56 -0.13 11.98
N ILE A 106 -10.45 1.15 11.60
CA ILE A 106 -10.21 2.26 12.55
C ILE A 106 -11.39 2.38 13.54
N ALA A 107 -12.60 2.47 13.04
CA ALA A 107 -13.78 2.67 13.88
C ALA A 107 -13.97 1.52 14.88
N LEU A 108 -13.95 0.27 14.41
CA LEU A 108 -14.09 -0.90 15.28
C LEU A 108 -12.89 -1.10 16.18
N GLY A 109 -11.67 -0.77 15.72
CA GLY A 109 -10.47 -0.83 16.54
C GLY A 109 -10.51 0.18 17.70
N ILE A 110 -10.92 1.42 17.45
CA ILE A 110 -11.11 2.44 18.51
C ILE A 110 -12.18 1.97 19.48
N LEU A 111 -13.34 1.51 19.02
CA LEU A 111 -14.42 1.01 19.86
C LEU A 111 -13.98 -0.17 20.72
N ALA A 112 -13.23 -1.11 20.18
CA ALA A 112 -12.69 -2.24 20.92
C ALA A 112 -11.59 -1.82 21.91
N GLY A 113 -10.79 -0.82 21.55
CA GLY A 113 -9.77 -0.24 22.44
C GLY A 113 -10.38 0.39 23.69
N MET A 114 -11.50 1.08 23.55
CA MET A 114 -12.23 1.76 24.63
C MET A 114 -13.10 0.83 25.47
N ASN A 115 -13.69 -0.21 24.86
CA ASN A 115 -14.74 -1.02 25.47
C ASN A 115 -14.27 -2.47 25.67
N ARG A 116 -14.07 -2.88 26.92
CA ARG A 116 -13.67 -4.26 27.25
C ARG A 116 -14.61 -5.35 26.71
N PRO A 117 -15.97 -5.23 26.79
CA PRO A 117 -16.88 -6.23 26.22
C PRO A 117 -16.69 -6.42 24.71
N ILE A 118 -16.62 -5.32 23.95
CA ILE A 118 -16.42 -5.35 22.48
C ILE A 118 -15.06 -5.99 22.15
N SER A 119 -14.04 -5.62 22.89
CA SER A 119 -12.71 -6.20 22.74
C SER A 119 -12.70 -7.72 22.99
N LYS A 120 -13.30 -8.18 24.08
CA LYS A 120 -13.38 -9.62 24.42
C LYS A 120 -14.11 -10.43 23.35
N PHE A 121 -15.04 -9.82 22.61
CA PHE A 121 -15.78 -10.48 21.54
C PHE A 121 -15.01 -10.44 20.22
N LEU A 122 -14.48 -9.27 19.80
CA LEU A 122 -13.88 -9.11 18.48
C LEU A 122 -12.41 -9.56 18.41
N GLU A 123 -11.67 -9.43 19.51
CA GLU A 123 -10.23 -9.76 19.54
C GLU A 123 -9.94 -11.24 19.21
N PRO A 124 -10.64 -12.24 19.78
CA PRO A 124 -10.44 -13.64 19.40
C PRO A 124 -10.78 -13.92 17.94
N VAL A 125 -11.86 -13.30 17.43
CA VAL A 125 -12.26 -13.44 16.01
C VAL A 125 -11.19 -12.85 15.10
N GLY A 126 -10.68 -11.67 15.45
CA GLY A 126 -9.62 -11.02 14.69
C GLY A 126 -8.30 -11.78 14.74
N VAL A 127 -7.93 -12.33 15.91
CA VAL A 127 -6.73 -13.17 16.03
C VAL A 127 -6.87 -14.41 15.14
N PHE A 128 -8.02 -15.08 15.17
CA PHE A 128 -8.29 -16.22 14.29
C PHE A 128 -8.18 -15.84 12.80
N ALA A 129 -8.87 -14.78 12.39
CA ALA A 129 -8.89 -14.34 10.99
C ALA A 129 -7.49 -13.90 10.50
N ASN A 130 -6.72 -13.22 11.35
CA ASN A 130 -5.37 -12.72 11.01
C ASN A 130 -4.28 -13.81 11.12
N SER A 131 -4.55 -14.91 11.85
CA SER A 131 -3.63 -16.06 11.93
C SER A 131 -3.59 -16.85 10.61
N ILE A 132 -4.66 -16.76 9.83
CA ILE A 132 -4.75 -17.39 8.51
C ILE A 132 -4.18 -16.40 7.49
N SER A 133 -3.12 -16.81 6.79
CA SER A 133 -2.57 -15.98 5.70
C SER A 133 -3.64 -15.62 4.67
N GLY A 134 -3.62 -14.37 4.15
CA GLY A 134 -4.54 -13.93 3.10
C GLY A 134 -4.60 -14.90 1.91
N ILE A 135 -3.47 -15.51 1.54
CA ILE A 135 -3.40 -16.50 0.45
C ILE A 135 -4.20 -17.76 0.81
N ALA A 136 -4.19 -18.22 2.06
CA ALA A 136 -4.90 -19.42 2.48
C ALA A 136 -6.43 -19.26 2.48
N TRP A 137 -6.92 -18.01 2.47
CA TRP A 137 -8.36 -17.71 2.31
C TRP A 137 -8.83 -17.86 0.86
N ILE A 138 -7.93 -17.85 -0.15
CA ILE A 138 -8.32 -17.82 -1.57
C ILE A 138 -9.21 -19.01 -1.97
N PRO A 139 -8.87 -20.28 -1.67
CA PRO A 139 -9.71 -21.41 -2.05
C PRO A 139 -11.11 -21.35 -1.44
N LEU A 140 -11.21 -20.90 -0.18
CA LEU A 140 -12.49 -20.77 0.51
C LEU A 140 -13.33 -19.62 -0.07
N ALA A 141 -12.67 -18.50 -0.39
CA ALA A 141 -13.31 -17.36 -1.01
C ALA A 141 -13.86 -17.69 -2.42
N ILE A 142 -13.13 -18.51 -3.19
CA ILE A 142 -13.59 -19.01 -4.50
C ILE A 142 -14.85 -19.88 -4.34
N VAL A 143 -14.90 -20.72 -3.32
CA VAL A 143 -16.09 -21.55 -3.04
C VAL A 143 -17.30 -20.69 -2.67
N TRP A 144 -17.10 -19.59 -1.94
CA TRP A 144 -18.18 -18.71 -1.49
C TRP A 144 -18.67 -17.74 -2.56
N PHE A 145 -17.74 -17.14 -3.31
CA PHE A 145 -18.00 -16.00 -4.20
C PHE A 145 -17.74 -16.31 -5.68
N GLY A 146 -17.18 -17.48 -5.99
CA GLY A 146 -16.71 -17.79 -7.33
C GLY A 146 -15.35 -17.16 -7.65
N VAL A 147 -14.86 -17.40 -8.86
CA VAL A 147 -13.68 -16.74 -9.42
C VAL A 147 -14.06 -15.33 -9.86
N GLY A 148 -13.24 -14.33 -9.60
CA GLY A 148 -13.44 -12.98 -10.12
C GLY A 148 -13.27 -11.87 -9.08
N TRP A 149 -13.88 -10.73 -9.40
CA TRP A 149 -13.65 -9.45 -8.71
C TRP A 149 -14.00 -9.46 -7.22
N VAL A 150 -15.10 -10.15 -6.84
CA VAL A 150 -15.59 -10.20 -5.44
C VAL A 150 -14.62 -10.99 -4.56
N THR A 151 -14.09 -12.10 -5.05
CA THR A 151 -13.13 -12.94 -4.33
C THR A 151 -11.86 -12.18 -4.04
N THR A 152 -11.28 -11.52 -5.04
CA THR A 152 -10.06 -10.75 -4.90
C THR A 152 -10.23 -9.55 -3.96
N LEU A 153 -11.37 -8.85 -4.07
CA LEU A 153 -11.72 -7.76 -3.15
C LEU A 153 -11.87 -8.25 -1.70
N PHE A 154 -12.57 -9.38 -1.48
CA PHE A 154 -12.75 -9.96 -0.14
C PHE A 154 -11.40 -10.25 0.54
N ILE A 155 -10.46 -10.88 -0.16
CA ILE A 155 -9.13 -11.20 0.36
C ILE A 155 -8.38 -9.95 0.81
N MET A 156 -8.40 -8.92 -0.03
CA MET A 156 -7.75 -7.65 0.28
C MET A 156 -8.44 -6.93 1.44
N LEU A 157 -9.77 -6.85 1.44
CA LEU A 157 -10.56 -6.27 2.52
C LEU A 157 -10.29 -6.95 3.86
N ASN A 158 -10.33 -8.28 3.90
CA ASN A 158 -10.06 -9.05 5.09
C ASN A 158 -8.68 -8.74 5.67
N THR A 159 -7.66 -8.66 4.80
CA THR A 159 -6.28 -8.36 5.21
C THR A 159 -6.15 -6.94 5.76
N ILE A 160 -6.70 -5.93 5.06
CA ILE A 160 -6.61 -4.52 5.45
C ILE A 160 -7.39 -4.29 6.76
N PHE A 161 -8.60 -4.82 6.85
CA PHE A 161 -9.51 -4.59 7.97
C PHE A 161 -8.91 -5.06 9.31
N TRP A 162 -8.47 -6.32 9.40
CA TRP A 162 -7.96 -6.87 10.66
C TRP A 162 -6.64 -6.24 11.09
N LEU A 163 -5.73 -5.98 10.16
CA LEU A 163 -4.50 -5.26 10.48
C LEU A 163 -4.79 -3.85 11.01
N MET A 164 -5.71 -3.14 10.37
CA MET A 164 -6.10 -1.79 10.78
C MET A 164 -6.82 -1.81 12.14
N PHE A 165 -7.71 -2.77 12.35
CA PHE A 165 -8.40 -3.00 13.62
C PHE A 165 -7.42 -3.14 14.78
N PHE A 166 -6.44 -4.05 14.68
CA PHE A 166 -5.47 -4.27 15.75
C PHE A 166 -4.59 -3.05 16.01
N ASN A 167 -4.09 -2.39 14.98
CA ASN A 167 -3.26 -1.19 15.16
C ASN A 167 -4.04 -0.05 15.82
N SER A 168 -5.30 0.14 15.45
CA SER A 168 -6.16 1.17 16.05
C SER A 168 -6.50 0.84 17.49
N MET A 169 -6.83 -0.42 17.79
CA MET A 169 -7.12 -0.90 19.13
C MET A 169 -5.91 -0.75 20.06
N LEU A 170 -4.73 -1.16 19.61
CA LEU A 170 -3.48 -1.01 20.37
C LEU A 170 -3.12 0.45 20.57
N GLY A 171 -3.34 1.30 19.55
CA GLY A 171 -3.14 2.73 19.66
C GLY A 171 -3.97 3.36 20.77
N VAL A 172 -5.25 3.01 20.87
CA VAL A 172 -6.14 3.49 21.95
C VAL A 172 -5.69 2.96 23.31
N ARG A 173 -5.35 1.68 23.42
CA ARG A 173 -4.90 1.05 24.67
C ARG A 173 -3.56 1.59 25.20
N SER A 174 -2.75 2.19 24.35
CA SER A 174 -1.48 2.80 24.77
C SER A 174 -1.65 4.14 25.47
N ILE A 175 -2.86 4.74 25.43
CA ILE A 175 -3.15 6.03 26.04
C ILE A 175 -3.42 5.85 27.53
N ALA A 176 -2.74 6.65 28.36
CA ALA A 176 -2.92 6.60 29.79
C ALA A 176 -4.34 7.05 30.18
N LYS A 177 -4.98 6.28 31.05
CA LYS A 177 -6.37 6.50 31.49
C LYS A 177 -6.59 7.88 32.13
N VAL A 178 -5.57 8.48 32.69
CA VAL A 178 -5.62 9.79 33.30
C VAL A 178 -6.14 10.88 32.35
N TYR A 179 -5.89 10.75 31.04
CA TYR A 179 -6.40 11.72 30.06
C TYR A 179 -7.91 11.58 29.85
N GLU A 180 -8.45 10.35 29.85
CA GLU A 180 -9.89 10.09 29.82
C GLU A 180 -10.57 10.68 31.07
N ASP A 181 -10.03 10.33 32.26
CA ASP A 181 -10.57 10.76 33.55
C ASP A 181 -10.55 12.29 33.66
N SER A 182 -9.54 12.98 33.13
CA SER A 182 -9.45 14.45 33.12
C SER A 182 -10.60 15.09 32.34
N ILE A 183 -10.93 14.60 31.14
CA ILE A 183 -12.04 15.15 30.35
C ILE A 183 -13.38 14.91 31.02
N LEU A 184 -13.58 13.70 31.58
CA LEU A 184 -14.83 13.36 32.25
C LEU A 184 -15.03 14.18 33.56
N THR A 185 -13.95 14.43 34.32
CA THR A 185 -13.98 15.26 35.51
C THR A 185 -14.31 16.72 35.21
N MET A 186 -13.90 17.22 34.07
CA MET A 186 -14.24 18.56 33.58
C MET A 186 -15.66 18.65 32.99
N GLY A 187 -16.47 17.59 33.10
CA GLY A 187 -17.85 17.55 32.59
C GLY A 187 -17.98 17.24 31.09
N GLY A 188 -16.90 16.81 30.46
CA GLY A 188 -16.94 16.39 29.05
C GLY A 188 -17.69 15.07 28.85
N SER A 189 -18.22 14.88 27.64
CA SER A 189 -18.93 13.67 27.23
C SER A 189 -17.97 12.58 26.77
N ARG A 190 -18.46 11.33 26.63
CA ARG A 190 -17.67 10.25 26.00
C ARG A 190 -17.26 10.55 24.56
N TRP A 191 -18.03 11.34 23.83
CA TRP A 191 -17.68 11.80 22.49
C TRP A 191 -16.49 12.77 22.51
N ASP A 192 -16.42 13.64 23.53
CA ASP A 192 -15.29 14.55 23.72
C ASP A 192 -14.00 13.77 24.03
N VAL A 193 -14.10 12.70 24.81
CA VAL A 193 -12.98 11.79 25.08
C VAL A 193 -12.48 11.14 23.77
N ILE A 194 -13.39 10.66 22.92
CA ILE A 194 -12.99 10.09 21.61
C ILE A 194 -12.26 11.12 20.76
N ARG A 195 -12.85 12.32 20.64
CA ARG A 195 -12.37 13.37 19.72
C ARG A 195 -11.10 14.06 20.21
N GLN A 196 -10.95 14.24 21.52
CA GLN A 196 -9.85 15.03 22.10
C GLN A 196 -8.71 14.18 22.67
N VAL A 197 -8.99 12.92 23.05
CA VAL A 197 -8.00 12.03 23.67
C VAL A 197 -7.68 10.84 22.76
N TYR A 198 -8.67 9.99 22.48
CA TYR A 198 -8.40 8.73 21.81
C TYR A 198 -8.00 8.88 20.35
N LEU A 199 -8.73 9.67 19.59
CA LEU A 199 -8.42 9.84 18.15
C LEU A 199 -7.07 10.51 17.93
N PRO A 200 -6.74 11.66 18.58
CA PRO A 200 -5.42 12.25 18.47
C PRO A 200 -4.30 11.39 19.02
N GLY A 201 -4.51 10.80 20.21
CA GLY A 201 -3.49 10.00 20.87
C GLY A 201 -3.17 8.68 20.14
N ALA A 202 -4.16 8.05 19.50
CA ALA A 202 -3.96 6.83 18.71
C ALA A 202 -3.45 7.11 17.30
N MET A 203 -3.41 8.36 16.84
CA MET A 203 -3.06 8.73 15.47
C MET A 203 -1.74 8.14 14.98
N PRO A 204 -0.63 8.13 15.73
CA PRO A 204 0.62 7.52 15.28
C PRO A 204 0.46 6.03 14.96
N SER A 205 -0.26 5.29 15.82
CA SER A 205 -0.53 3.87 15.62
C SER A 205 -1.48 3.63 14.45
N ILE A 206 -2.48 4.49 14.27
CA ILE A 206 -3.42 4.45 13.14
C ILE A 206 -2.67 4.63 11.82
N ILE A 207 -1.80 5.64 11.71
CA ILE A 207 -1.04 5.91 10.48
C ILE A 207 -0.06 4.77 10.18
N THR A 208 0.66 4.28 11.19
CA THR A 208 1.54 3.12 11.03
C THR A 208 0.73 1.90 10.59
N GLY A 209 -0.42 1.64 11.22
CA GLY A 209 -1.34 0.58 10.86
C GLY A 209 -1.87 0.71 9.44
N MET A 210 -2.20 1.90 8.98
CA MET A 210 -2.64 2.17 7.61
C MET A 210 -1.56 1.79 6.59
N ARG A 211 -0.31 2.19 6.81
CA ARG A 211 0.81 1.84 5.95
C ARG A 211 1.05 0.34 5.90
N MET A 212 1.06 -0.32 7.05
CA MET A 212 1.21 -1.77 7.14
C MET A 212 0.06 -2.49 6.46
N SER A 213 -1.18 -2.09 6.73
CA SER A 213 -2.39 -2.69 6.14
C SER A 213 -2.40 -2.60 4.62
N MET A 214 -2.04 -1.44 4.07
CA MET A 214 -1.94 -1.26 2.61
C MET A 214 -0.84 -2.13 2.00
N GLY A 215 0.33 -2.21 2.64
CA GLY A 215 1.44 -3.04 2.16
C GLY A 215 1.11 -4.54 2.16
N PHE A 216 0.48 -5.05 3.20
CA PHE A 216 0.03 -6.45 3.27
C PHE A 216 -1.18 -6.70 2.36
N GLY A 217 -2.14 -5.77 2.31
CA GLY A 217 -3.30 -5.85 1.43
C GLY A 217 -2.91 -5.91 -0.05
N TRP A 218 -1.92 -5.13 -0.47
CA TRP A 218 -1.38 -5.16 -1.82
C TRP A 218 -0.82 -6.54 -2.20
N ARG A 219 -0.02 -7.15 -1.31
CA ARG A 219 0.53 -8.49 -1.54
C ARG A 219 -0.57 -9.56 -1.59
N ALA A 220 -1.57 -9.42 -0.72
CA ALA A 220 -2.72 -10.33 -0.70
C ALA A 220 -3.57 -10.20 -1.98
N LEU A 221 -3.73 -8.97 -2.49
CA LEU A 221 -4.42 -8.73 -3.77
C LEU A 221 -3.73 -9.42 -4.93
N ILE A 222 -2.40 -9.25 -5.06
CA ILE A 222 -1.62 -9.88 -6.13
C ILE A 222 -1.87 -11.40 -6.15
N ALA A 223 -1.71 -12.05 -4.98
CA ALA A 223 -1.91 -13.49 -4.87
C ALA A 223 -3.36 -13.90 -5.17
N ALA A 224 -4.33 -13.09 -4.74
CA ALA A 224 -5.73 -13.34 -5.01
C ALA A 224 -6.07 -13.18 -6.51
N GLU A 225 -5.50 -12.19 -7.19
CA GLU A 225 -5.67 -12.01 -8.64
C GLU A 225 -5.02 -13.14 -9.44
N MET A 226 -3.86 -13.65 -9.02
CA MET A 226 -3.18 -14.77 -9.69
C MET A 226 -3.99 -16.07 -9.65
N ILE A 227 -4.70 -16.33 -8.56
CA ILE A 227 -5.34 -17.64 -8.33
C ILE A 227 -6.86 -17.57 -8.53
N GLY A 228 -7.48 -16.51 -8.07
CA GLY A 228 -8.95 -16.36 -8.03
C GLY A 228 -9.48 -15.15 -8.80
N GLY A 229 -8.63 -14.44 -9.54
CA GLY A 229 -9.03 -13.30 -10.35
C GLY A 229 -9.45 -13.70 -11.77
N ASP A 230 -10.23 -12.83 -12.40
CA ASP A 230 -10.62 -12.84 -13.82
C ASP A 230 -9.98 -11.66 -14.57
N SER A 231 -9.39 -10.75 -13.84
CA SER A 231 -8.78 -9.52 -14.32
C SER A 231 -7.81 -8.99 -13.26
N GLY A 232 -6.98 -8.01 -13.63
CA GLY A 232 -5.99 -7.39 -12.74
C GLY A 232 -4.55 -7.74 -13.13
N LEU A 233 -3.59 -6.99 -12.56
CA LEU A 233 -2.16 -7.17 -12.85
C LEU A 233 -1.66 -8.55 -12.43
N GLY A 234 -2.14 -9.09 -11.29
CA GLY A 234 -1.78 -10.43 -10.87
C GLY A 234 -2.30 -11.50 -11.82
N PHE A 235 -3.51 -11.36 -12.33
CA PHE A 235 -4.08 -12.24 -13.36
C PHE A 235 -3.25 -12.18 -14.66
N MET A 236 -2.90 -10.99 -15.14
CA MET A 236 -2.07 -10.79 -16.31
C MET A 236 -0.71 -11.49 -16.15
N ILE A 237 -0.02 -11.27 -15.03
CA ILE A 237 1.27 -11.91 -14.72
C ILE A 237 1.14 -13.45 -14.78
N PHE A 238 0.09 -14.00 -14.20
CA PHE A 238 -0.10 -15.44 -14.11
C PHE A 238 -0.42 -16.06 -15.48
N THR A 239 -1.27 -15.43 -16.28
CA THR A 239 -1.62 -15.88 -17.64
C THR A 239 -0.44 -15.78 -18.59
N SER A 240 0.29 -14.65 -18.57
CA SER A 240 1.50 -14.48 -19.40
C SER A 240 2.60 -15.50 -19.01
N ALA A 241 2.72 -15.80 -17.70
CA ALA A 241 3.66 -16.86 -17.26
C ALA A 241 3.26 -18.26 -17.78
N ALA A 242 1.96 -18.57 -17.81
CA ALA A 242 1.47 -19.84 -18.36
C ALA A 242 1.67 -19.94 -19.88
N GLU A 243 1.71 -18.81 -20.57
CA GLU A 243 1.97 -18.71 -22.02
C GLU A 243 3.47 -18.57 -22.35
N PHE A 244 4.35 -18.60 -21.34
CA PHE A 244 5.81 -18.36 -21.49
C PHE A 244 6.20 -17.00 -22.06
N LYS A 245 5.34 -15.98 -21.94
CA LYS A 245 5.62 -14.59 -22.29
C LYS A 245 6.31 -13.86 -21.14
N ILE A 246 7.58 -14.16 -20.97
CA ILE A 246 8.34 -13.70 -19.77
C ILE A 246 8.51 -12.18 -19.77
N GLU A 247 8.60 -11.53 -20.91
CA GLU A 247 8.64 -10.07 -21.08
C GLU A 247 7.41 -9.37 -20.49
N GLU A 248 6.21 -9.93 -20.68
CA GLU A 248 4.96 -9.43 -20.11
C GLU A 248 4.91 -9.64 -18.58
N VAL A 249 5.44 -10.77 -18.09
CA VAL A 249 5.56 -11.06 -16.65
C VAL A 249 6.43 -10.01 -15.97
N PHE A 250 7.62 -9.73 -16.53
CA PHE A 250 8.52 -8.71 -16.00
C PHE A 250 7.88 -7.33 -16.04
N LEU A 251 7.23 -6.99 -17.15
CA LEU A 251 6.50 -5.73 -17.28
C LEU A 251 5.41 -5.59 -16.20
N GLY A 252 4.59 -6.61 -16.00
CA GLY A 252 3.54 -6.62 -14.98
C GLY A 252 4.09 -6.43 -13.57
N VAL A 253 5.18 -7.12 -13.22
CA VAL A 253 5.86 -6.97 -11.92
C VAL A 253 6.42 -5.56 -11.73
N ILE A 254 7.05 -4.98 -12.76
CA ILE A 254 7.59 -3.61 -12.71
C ILE A 254 6.45 -2.59 -12.51
N ILE A 255 5.39 -2.68 -13.31
CA ILE A 255 4.23 -1.78 -13.19
C ILE A 255 3.62 -1.87 -11.79
N MET A 256 3.44 -3.08 -11.28
CA MET A 256 2.90 -3.33 -9.96
C MET A 256 3.76 -2.70 -8.85
N ALA A 257 5.09 -2.86 -8.93
CA ALA A 257 6.02 -2.23 -8.00
C ALA A 257 5.98 -0.70 -8.08
N LEU A 258 5.89 -0.14 -9.30
CA LEU A 258 5.78 1.31 -9.51
C LEU A 258 4.49 1.89 -8.95
N ILE A 259 3.34 1.22 -9.16
CA ILE A 259 2.04 1.65 -8.63
C ILE A 259 2.06 1.64 -7.09
N PHE A 260 2.58 0.56 -6.48
CA PHE A 260 2.70 0.49 -5.03
C PHE A 260 3.63 1.59 -4.47
N MET A 261 4.80 1.78 -5.10
CA MET A 261 5.74 2.82 -4.71
C MET A 261 5.15 4.23 -4.87
N ALA A 262 4.38 4.47 -5.93
CA ALA A 262 3.65 5.72 -6.14
C ALA A 262 2.59 5.92 -5.06
N THR A 263 1.80 4.90 -4.75
CA THR A 263 0.78 4.93 -3.68
C THR A 263 1.42 5.23 -2.31
N ASP A 264 2.50 4.54 -1.95
CA ASP A 264 3.22 4.81 -0.69
C ASP A 264 3.76 6.24 -0.66
N ARG A 265 4.44 6.68 -1.73
CA ARG A 265 5.14 7.96 -1.79
C ARG A 265 4.21 9.17 -1.85
N TYR A 266 3.14 9.08 -2.64
CA TYR A 266 2.25 10.22 -2.93
C TYR A 266 0.99 10.24 -2.07
N LEU A 267 0.58 9.09 -1.52
CA LEU A 267 -0.62 9.00 -0.69
C LEU A 267 -0.26 8.78 0.79
N LEU A 268 0.46 7.71 1.11
CA LEU A 268 0.67 7.30 2.51
C LEU A 268 1.70 8.17 3.24
N VAL A 269 2.84 8.48 2.62
CA VAL A 269 3.88 9.34 3.24
C VAL A 269 3.41 10.78 3.49
N PRO A 270 2.71 11.47 2.56
CA PRO A 270 2.17 12.80 2.86
C PRO A 270 1.12 12.77 3.97
N LEU A 271 0.26 11.75 3.98
CA LEU A 271 -0.77 11.59 5.01
C LEU A 271 -0.14 11.43 6.40
N GLU A 272 0.91 10.61 6.50
CA GLU A 272 1.70 10.44 7.72
C GLU A 272 2.29 11.77 8.19
N LYS A 273 2.96 12.51 7.32
CA LYS A 273 3.56 13.80 7.66
C LYS A 273 2.53 14.83 8.10
N TRP A 274 1.44 14.94 7.35
CA TRP A 274 0.39 15.91 7.65
C TRP A 274 -0.29 15.65 8.99
N THR A 275 -0.40 14.38 9.38
CA THR A 275 -1.11 13.97 10.60
C THR A 275 -0.18 13.92 11.81
N VAL A 276 0.92 13.20 11.73
CA VAL A 276 1.82 12.94 12.87
C VAL A 276 2.70 14.15 13.19
N GLU A 277 3.20 14.86 12.19
CA GLU A 277 4.02 16.06 12.42
C GLU A 277 3.19 17.24 12.98
N ARG A 278 1.92 17.36 12.58
CA ARG A 278 1.03 18.44 13.06
C ARG A 278 0.69 18.30 14.55
N TRP A 279 0.65 17.08 15.07
CA TRP A 279 0.30 16.82 16.48
C TRP A 279 1.52 16.76 17.39
N GLY A 280 2.74 17.02 16.89
CA GLY A 280 3.95 17.09 17.70
C GLY A 280 4.40 15.77 18.35
N LEU A 281 3.89 14.63 17.86
CA LEU A 281 4.10 13.30 18.44
C LEU A 281 5.41 12.63 17.97
N VAL A 282 6.18 13.28 17.12
CA VAL A 282 7.51 12.82 16.72
C VAL A 282 8.56 13.67 17.42
N TRP A 283 9.28 13.06 18.34
CA TRP A 283 10.50 13.64 18.87
C TRP A 283 11.51 13.79 17.73
N LYS A 284 11.80 15.02 17.30
CA LYS A 284 12.92 15.29 16.39
C LYS A 284 14.18 15.31 17.25
N PRO A 285 15.10 14.35 17.12
CA PRO A 285 16.41 14.52 17.72
C PRO A 285 17.06 15.78 17.12
N ALA A 286 17.57 16.62 18.00
CA ALA A 286 18.21 17.90 17.69
C ALA A 286 19.44 17.74 16.78
#